data_f8ea03908437e13399d708bc410d8bb1
#
_entry.id   f8ea03908437e13399d708bc410d8bb1
#
_cell.length_a   1.000
_cell.length_b   1.000
_cell.length_c   1.000
_cell.angle_alpha   90.00
_cell.angle_beta   90.00
_cell.angle_gamma   90.00
#
_symmetry.space_group_name_H-M   'P 1'
#
loop_
_entity.id
_entity.type
_entity.pdbx_description
1 polymer ?
#
loop_
_entity_poly.entity_id
_entity_poly.type
_entity_poly.pdbx_seq_one_letter_code
_entity_poly.pdbx_strand_id
1 'polypeptide(L)'
;MQLDGSNGAKSKGEIPFSQDSYSSAYFSVLGDGTVYAADADGFFRCDVGDTNWQKLLEGVDTGFSLSDQWCRDIVALSDGSVYAWFGSESGDKIMIYRYDPDAVTEVTEELTLYTVEESFFLQQAAVQYHKQHPEVLIHVDAAISMTDKYSGNADYQQIYQDLNTSLTSGNGPDLMVMDHLKLDTYASKGLLFDLQEILQPMEEDGSLLPNITTAYQEADGTRYAVPLQFGLLLAVGRDVQPEEMSSMDAIAKAVSGKKESYMGDRTCGELVEEFYPLIVDDILQNRQVNRDTLR
;
A
#
# COMPACT_ATOMS: atom_id res chain seq x y z
N MET A 1 -19.49 26.93 -3.76
CA MET A 1 -20.56 27.50 -2.89
C MET A 1 -20.53 29.01 -3.06
N GLN A 2 -21.66 29.64 -3.40
CA GLN A 2 -21.76 31.10 -3.46
C GLN A 2 -22.55 31.59 -2.25
N LEU A 3 -22.00 32.52 -1.50
CA LEU A 3 -22.70 33.17 -0.41
C LEU A 3 -23.51 34.33 -1.00
N ASP A 4 -24.84 34.28 -0.82
CA ASP A 4 -25.74 35.40 -1.11
C ASP A 4 -26.18 36.02 0.23
N GLY A 5 -25.90 37.28 0.42
CA GLY A 5 -26.21 38.01 1.68
C GLY A 5 -27.70 38.06 2.03
N SER A 6 -28.60 37.64 1.12
CA SER A 6 -30.05 37.66 1.35
C SER A 6 -30.65 36.26 1.60
N ASN A 7 -30.02 35.16 1.10
CA ASN A 7 -30.65 33.83 1.06
C ASN A 7 -29.71 32.66 1.49
N GLY A 8 -28.56 32.95 2.07
CA GLY A 8 -27.61 31.93 2.49
C GLY A 8 -26.76 31.34 1.36
N ALA A 9 -26.12 30.22 1.64
CA ALA A 9 -25.21 29.58 0.72
C ALA A 9 -25.96 28.78 -0.37
N LYS A 10 -25.60 28.98 -1.64
CA LYS A 10 -26.08 28.16 -2.75
C LYS A 10 -24.93 27.31 -3.31
N SER A 11 -25.15 26.03 -3.47
CA SER A 11 -24.22 25.18 -4.20
C SER A 11 -24.22 25.56 -5.67
N LYS A 12 -23.03 25.73 -6.29
CA LYS A 12 -22.87 26.05 -7.71
C LYS A 12 -22.24 24.93 -8.53
N GLY A 13 -21.83 23.83 -7.89
CA GLY A 13 -21.21 22.70 -8.57
C GLY A 13 -20.75 21.65 -7.58
N GLU A 14 -20.37 20.53 -8.11
CA GLU A 14 -19.74 19.44 -7.36
C GLU A 14 -18.23 19.66 -7.33
N ILE A 15 -17.59 19.22 -6.27
CA ILE A 15 -16.15 19.24 -6.11
C ILE A 15 -15.63 17.90 -6.65
N PRO A 16 -14.53 17.87 -7.43
CA PRO A 16 -14.06 16.66 -8.12
C PRO A 16 -13.26 15.71 -7.22
N PHE A 17 -13.55 15.68 -5.93
CA PHE A 17 -12.80 14.89 -4.97
C PHE A 17 -13.53 13.61 -4.62
N SER A 18 -12.74 12.55 -4.38
CA SER A 18 -13.28 11.37 -3.73
C SER A 18 -13.82 11.72 -2.36
N GLN A 19 -14.97 11.17 -1.99
CA GLN A 19 -15.60 11.45 -0.70
C GLN A 19 -15.07 10.54 0.41
N ASP A 20 -13.88 9.98 0.23
CA ASP A 20 -13.25 9.17 1.26
C ASP A 20 -12.90 10.03 2.46
N SER A 21 -13.41 9.63 3.61
CA SER A 21 -13.41 10.40 4.86
C SER A 21 -12.01 10.67 5.44
N TYR A 22 -10.94 10.20 4.80
CA TYR A 22 -9.55 10.41 5.20
C TYR A 22 -8.76 11.34 4.28
N SER A 23 -9.23 11.65 3.07
CA SER A 23 -8.57 12.62 2.21
C SER A 23 -8.98 14.03 2.58
N SER A 24 -8.00 14.83 3.02
CA SER A 24 -8.20 16.26 3.25
C SER A 24 -8.03 17.00 1.93
N ALA A 25 -9.05 17.77 1.53
CA ALA A 25 -8.95 18.66 0.39
C ALA A 25 -8.52 20.07 0.84
N TYR A 26 -7.59 20.65 0.10
CA TYR A 26 -7.01 21.98 0.35
C TYR A 26 -7.43 22.92 -0.76
N PHE A 27 -7.71 24.17 -0.42
CA PHE A 27 -8.22 25.17 -1.37
C PHE A 27 -7.45 26.46 -1.27
N SER A 28 -7.20 27.09 -2.42
CA SER A 28 -6.70 28.44 -2.52
C SER A 28 -7.51 29.23 -3.55
N VAL A 29 -7.90 30.45 -3.21
CA VAL A 29 -8.72 31.31 -4.06
C VAL A 29 -7.93 32.56 -4.42
N LEU A 30 -7.78 32.83 -5.73
CA LEU A 30 -7.15 34.04 -6.22
C LEU A 30 -8.10 35.26 -6.10
N GLY A 31 -7.53 36.45 -6.17
CA GLY A 31 -8.28 37.68 -6.11
C GLY A 31 -9.28 37.90 -7.26
N ASP A 32 -9.10 37.23 -8.39
CA ASP A 32 -10.04 37.21 -9.51
C ASP A 32 -11.19 36.22 -9.34
N GLY A 33 -11.09 35.31 -8.34
CA GLY A 33 -12.09 34.31 -8.04
C GLY A 33 -11.78 32.90 -8.63
N THR A 34 -10.63 32.73 -9.29
CA THR A 34 -10.11 31.40 -9.68
C THR A 34 -9.80 30.58 -8.43
N VAL A 35 -10.21 29.32 -8.44
CA VAL A 35 -10.01 28.38 -7.32
C VAL A 35 -9.03 27.29 -7.71
N TYR A 36 -8.04 27.08 -6.87
CA TYR A 36 -7.19 25.91 -6.92
C TYR A 36 -7.57 24.95 -5.79
N ALA A 37 -7.51 23.68 -6.05
CA ALA A 37 -7.82 22.64 -5.08
C ALA A 37 -6.84 21.47 -5.23
N ALA A 38 -6.54 20.80 -4.13
CA ALA A 38 -5.62 19.67 -4.11
C ALA A 38 -6.06 18.63 -3.07
N ASP A 39 -5.92 17.38 -3.43
CA ASP A 39 -6.06 16.21 -2.54
C ASP A 39 -5.17 15.06 -3.04
N ALA A 40 -5.38 13.84 -2.51
CA ALA A 40 -4.65 12.65 -2.93
C ALA A 40 -4.88 12.27 -4.41
N ASP A 41 -6.04 12.62 -4.97
CA ASP A 41 -6.39 12.32 -6.36
C ASP A 41 -5.71 13.26 -7.36
N GLY A 42 -5.27 14.43 -6.91
CA GLY A 42 -4.56 15.35 -7.79
C GLY A 42 -4.65 16.82 -7.43
N PHE A 43 -4.31 17.60 -8.44
CA PHE A 43 -4.30 19.05 -8.38
C PHE A 43 -5.25 19.63 -9.43
N PHE A 44 -6.15 20.48 -8.99
CA PHE A 44 -7.28 20.94 -9.79
C PHE A 44 -7.38 22.46 -9.81
N ARG A 45 -7.96 22.98 -10.90
CA ARG A 45 -8.28 24.41 -11.09
C ARG A 45 -9.71 24.57 -11.58
N CYS A 46 -10.39 25.59 -11.07
CA CYS A 46 -11.68 26.04 -11.56
C CYS A 46 -11.62 27.54 -11.82
N ASP A 47 -11.84 27.97 -13.04
CA ASP A 47 -11.81 29.37 -13.41
C ASP A 47 -13.06 30.11 -12.92
N VAL A 48 -12.94 31.41 -12.77
CA VAL A 48 -14.02 32.26 -12.27
C VAL A 48 -15.26 32.16 -13.19
N GLY A 49 -16.40 31.85 -12.59
CA GLY A 49 -17.66 31.70 -13.32
C GLY A 49 -17.87 30.34 -14.00
N ASP A 50 -16.87 29.47 -13.99
CA ASP A 50 -16.99 28.09 -14.42
C ASP A 50 -17.53 27.19 -13.29
N THR A 51 -18.01 26.02 -13.65
CA THR A 51 -18.43 24.94 -12.75
C THR A 51 -17.60 23.68 -12.97
N ASN A 52 -16.81 23.64 -14.03
CA ASN A 52 -15.98 22.53 -14.40
C ASN A 52 -14.59 22.67 -13.80
N TRP A 53 -14.11 21.60 -13.19
CA TRP A 53 -12.76 21.50 -12.68
C TRP A 53 -11.85 20.91 -13.75
N GLN A 54 -10.73 21.57 -13.96
CA GLN A 54 -9.64 21.04 -14.78
C GLN A 54 -8.63 20.38 -13.87
N LYS A 55 -8.36 19.09 -14.07
CA LYS A 55 -7.23 18.42 -13.40
C LYS A 55 -5.94 18.90 -14.07
N LEU A 56 -5.00 19.38 -13.27
CA LEU A 56 -3.70 19.90 -13.70
C LEU A 56 -2.59 18.87 -13.56
N LEU A 57 -2.64 18.06 -12.50
CA LEU A 57 -1.69 16.99 -12.20
C LEU A 57 -2.42 15.80 -11.58
N GLU A 58 -1.94 14.61 -11.88
CA GLU A 58 -2.36 13.40 -11.18
C GLU A 58 -1.82 13.38 -9.74
N GLY A 59 -2.51 12.67 -8.84
CA GLY A 59 -2.09 12.58 -7.45
C GLY A 59 -0.67 12.03 -7.28
N VAL A 60 -0.30 11.08 -8.12
CA VAL A 60 1.04 10.46 -8.13
C VAL A 60 2.17 11.45 -8.45
N ASP A 61 1.88 12.51 -9.21
CA ASP A 61 2.83 13.58 -9.56
C ASP A 61 2.98 14.62 -8.47
N THR A 62 2.17 14.49 -7.42
CA THR A 62 2.12 15.45 -6.32
C THR A 62 2.66 14.85 -5.03
N GLY A 63 2.89 15.70 -4.04
CA GLY A 63 3.18 15.24 -2.69
C GLY A 63 1.93 14.88 -1.86
N PHE A 64 0.73 15.10 -2.40
CA PHE A 64 -0.52 14.94 -1.65
C PHE A 64 -0.90 13.46 -1.45
N SER A 65 -0.47 12.58 -2.34
CA SER A 65 -0.71 11.13 -2.26
C SER A 65 0.32 10.38 -1.40
N LEU A 66 1.36 11.05 -0.88
CA LEU A 66 2.40 10.41 -0.08
C LEU A 66 1.94 10.23 1.37
N SER A 67 2.14 9.03 1.92
CA SER A 67 1.76 8.67 3.28
C SER A 67 2.74 9.13 4.37
N ASP A 68 3.97 9.51 3.98
CA ASP A 68 5.02 9.96 4.89
C ASP A 68 4.97 11.48 5.17
N GLN A 69 4.02 12.16 4.56
CA GLN A 69 3.81 13.60 4.72
C GLN A 69 2.32 13.95 4.65
N TRP A 70 1.98 15.07 5.23
CA TRP A 70 0.62 15.60 5.18
C TRP A 70 0.64 17.07 4.76
N CYS A 71 -0.23 17.44 3.85
CA CYS A 71 -0.39 18.83 3.49
C CYS A 71 -0.98 19.61 4.67
N ARG A 72 -0.47 20.82 4.91
CA ARG A 72 -1.01 21.75 5.91
C ARG A 72 -1.82 22.85 5.26
N ASP A 73 -1.36 23.35 4.11
CA ASP A 73 -2.02 24.43 3.39
C ASP A 73 -1.49 24.55 1.95
N ILE A 74 -2.27 25.20 1.08
CA ILE A 74 -1.86 25.61 -0.26
C ILE A 74 -2.12 27.09 -0.48
N VAL A 75 -1.22 27.77 -1.21
CA VAL A 75 -1.37 29.17 -1.60
C VAL A 75 -1.09 29.32 -3.09
N ALA A 76 -2.11 29.66 -3.86
CA ALA A 76 -1.97 30.01 -5.26
C ALA A 76 -1.60 31.49 -5.43
N LEU A 77 -0.73 31.77 -6.40
CA LEU A 77 -0.32 33.12 -6.76
C LEU A 77 -0.89 33.53 -8.11
N SER A 78 -0.91 34.84 -8.38
CA SER A 78 -1.47 35.41 -9.61
C SER A 78 -0.69 35.04 -10.89
N ASP A 79 0.55 34.56 -10.75
CA ASP A 79 1.37 34.02 -11.85
C ASP A 79 1.05 32.57 -12.19
N GLY A 80 0.07 31.96 -11.50
CA GLY A 80 -0.32 30.56 -11.66
C GLY A 80 0.54 29.56 -10.88
N SER A 81 1.56 30.01 -10.16
CA SER A 81 2.31 29.13 -9.26
C SER A 81 1.53 28.83 -8.00
N VAL A 82 1.71 27.63 -7.44
CA VAL A 82 1.08 27.20 -6.19
C VAL A 82 2.13 26.69 -5.23
N TYR A 83 2.08 27.19 -4.02
CA TYR A 83 2.92 26.77 -2.92
C TYR A 83 2.12 25.84 -2.02
N ALA A 84 2.62 24.63 -1.80
CA ALA A 84 2.03 23.68 -0.87
C ALA A 84 2.99 23.44 0.31
N TRP A 85 2.48 23.62 1.50
CA TRP A 85 3.22 23.38 2.74
C TRP A 85 2.90 21.97 3.26
N PHE A 86 3.93 21.14 3.33
CA PHE A 86 3.85 19.78 3.86
C PHE A 86 4.61 19.68 5.19
N GLY A 87 3.99 18.96 6.13
CA GLY A 87 4.65 18.46 7.33
C GLY A 87 5.01 16.99 7.17
N SER A 88 6.07 16.55 7.83
CA SER A 88 6.48 15.15 7.95
C SER A 88 7.18 14.91 9.30
N GLU A 89 7.47 13.68 9.65
CA GLU A 89 8.27 13.36 10.86
C GLU A 89 9.69 13.94 10.80
N SER A 90 10.23 14.12 9.61
CA SER A 90 11.57 14.70 9.39
C SER A 90 11.58 16.22 9.34
N GLY A 91 10.41 16.88 9.39
CA GLY A 91 10.24 18.33 9.38
C GLY A 91 9.29 18.83 8.30
N ASP A 92 9.19 20.13 8.19
CA ASP A 92 8.30 20.81 7.25
C ASP A 92 9.05 21.15 5.95
N LYS A 93 8.33 21.09 4.81
CA LYS A 93 8.85 21.50 3.50
C LYS A 93 7.79 22.28 2.73
N ILE A 94 8.24 23.15 1.82
CA ILE A 94 7.37 23.84 0.86
C ILE A 94 7.70 23.33 -0.53
N MET A 95 6.70 22.80 -1.22
CA MET A 95 6.78 22.45 -2.63
C MET A 95 6.17 23.57 -3.47
N ILE A 96 6.77 23.86 -4.62
CA ILE A 96 6.32 24.89 -5.53
C ILE A 96 5.96 24.22 -6.85
N TYR A 97 4.67 24.30 -7.19
CA TYR A 97 4.14 23.83 -8.48
C TYR A 97 4.08 25.02 -9.44
N ARG A 98 4.65 24.85 -10.63
CA ARG A 98 4.61 25.84 -11.71
C ARG A 98 4.21 25.16 -12.99
N TYR A 99 3.32 25.80 -13.74
CA TYR A 99 3.00 25.33 -15.07
C TYR A 99 4.23 25.46 -15.98
N ASP A 100 4.61 24.37 -16.61
CA ASP A 100 5.65 24.31 -17.63
C ASP A 100 5.02 23.76 -18.92
N PRO A 101 4.83 24.58 -19.96
CA PRO A 101 4.23 24.12 -21.20
C PRO A 101 5.12 23.13 -21.99
N ASP A 102 6.41 23.07 -21.65
CA ASP A 102 7.38 22.19 -22.29
C ASP A 102 7.61 20.89 -21.48
N ALA A 103 7.03 20.79 -20.29
CA ALA A 103 7.03 19.56 -19.51
C ALA A 103 6.07 18.54 -20.14
N VAL A 104 6.61 17.65 -20.94
CA VAL A 104 5.86 16.54 -21.54
C VAL A 104 6.02 15.31 -20.65
N THR A 105 5.03 15.05 -19.84
CA THR A 105 4.81 13.73 -19.22
C THR A 105 3.70 13.05 -19.99
N GLU A 106 4.05 12.39 -21.10
CA GLU A 106 3.09 11.55 -21.80
C GLU A 106 3.11 10.18 -21.13
N VAL A 107 2.08 9.87 -20.34
CA VAL A 107 1.81 8.52 -19.89
C VAL A 107 1.45 7.69 -21.11
N THR A 108 2.26 6.70 -21.41
CA THR A 108 2.08 5.79 -22.56
C THR A 108 1.58 4.42 -22.14
N GLU A 109 1.75 4.07 -20.87
CA GLU A 109 1.32 2.79 -20.29
C GLU A 109 0.60 3.01 -18.97
N GLU A 110 -0.56 2.40 -18.82
CA GLU A 110 -1.32 2.40 -17.57
C GLU A 110 -1.45 0.96 -17.09
N LEU A 111 -1.12 0.72 -15.82
CA LEU A 111 -1.22 -0.59 -15.18
C LEU A 111 -2.16 -0.51 -13.98
N THR A 112 -2.89 -1.58 -13.74
CA THR A 112 -3.73 -1.74 -12.55
C THR A 112 -3.08 -2.71 -11.58
N LEU A 113 -2.79 -2.24 -10.38
CA LEU A 113 -2.35 -3.04 -9.24
C LEU A 113 -3.52 -3.26 -8.28
N TYR A 114 -4.05 -4.46 -8.27
CA TYR A 114 -5.17 -4.83 -7.39
C TYR A 114 -4.67 -5.31 -6.02
N THR A 115 -5.35 -4.84 -4.98
CA THR A 115 -5.20 -5.34 -3.62
C THR A 115 -6.57 -5.52 -2.97
N VAL A 116 -6.72 -6.52 -2.10
CA VAL A 116 -7.98 -6.72 -1.36
C VAL A 116 -8.22 -5.60 -0.37
N GLU A 117 -7.19 -5.18 0.35
CA GLU A 117 -7.27 -4.11 1.33
C GLU A 117 -6.38 -2.95 0.94
N GLU A 118 -6.84 -1.73 1.19
CA GLU A 118 -6.05 -0.52 0.95
C GLU A 118 -4.71 -0.55 1.69
N SER A 119 -3.65 -0.15 1.00
CA SER A 119 -2.28 -0.13 1.52
C SER A 119 -1.55 1.13 1.08
N PHE A 120 -1.22 1.98 2.04
CA PHE A 120 -0.40 3.17 1.81
C PHE A 120 1.00 2.82 1.26
N PHE A 121 1.53 1.65 1.63
CA PHE A 121 2.81 1.18 1.10
C PHE A 121 2.75 0.98 -0.42
N LEU A 122 1.68 0.37 -0.93
CA LEU A 122 1.50 0.15 -2.37
C LEU A 122 1.30 1.45 -3.13
N GLN A 123 0.52 2.38 -2.59
CA GLN A 123 0.33 3.71 -3.17
C GLN A 123 1.67 4.46 -3.24
N GLN A 124 2.46 4.43 -2.18
CA GLN A 124 3.79 5.05 -2.16
C GLN A 124 4.75 4.38 -3.14
N ALA A 125 4.72 3.05 -3.28
CA ALA A 125 5.53 2.32 -4.24
C ALA A 125 5.16 2.71 -5.68
N ALA A 126 3.87 2.81 -6.02
CA ALA A 126 3.40 3.27 -7.31
C ALA A 126 3.90 4.70 -7.64
N VAL A 127 3.80 5.63 -6.68
CA VAL A 127 4.34 6.99 -6.82
C VAL A 127 5.85 7.00 -7.04
N GLN A 128 6.60 6.19 -6.28
CA GLN A 128 8.05 6.13 -6.44
C GLN A 128 8.47 5.50 -7.77
N TYR A 129 7.72 4.53 -8.26
CA TYR A 129 7.94 3.94 -9.57
C TYR A 129 7.68 4.96 -10.69
N HIS A 130 6.55 5.65 -10.66
CA HIS A 130 6.20 6.69 -11.64
C HIS A 130 7.23 7.82 -11.69
N LYS A 131 7.83 8.24 -10.56
CA LYS A 131 8.93 9.22 -10.55
C LYS A 131 10.18 8.78 -11.32
N GLN A 132 10.43 7.48 -11.40
CA GLN A 132 11.56 6.90 -12.14
C GLN A 132 11.17 6.55 -13.58
N HIS A 133 9.88 6.28 -13.81
CA HIS A 133 9.26 5.84 -15.04
C HIS A 133 8.03 6.68 -15.32
N PRO A 134 8.18 7.98 -15.70
CA PRO A 134 7.06 8.89 -15.87
C PRO A 134 6.12 8.49 -17.02
N GLU A 135 6.58 7.63 -17.92
CA GLU A 135 5.78 7.04 -19.00
C GLU A 135 4.79 5.97 -18.51
N VAL A 136 4.94 5.45 -17.28
CA VAL A 136 4.09 4.38 -16.73
C VAL A 136 3.30 4.91 -15.52
N LEU A 137 1.98 4.80 -15.58
CA LEU A 137 1.07 5.12 -14.48
C LEU A 137 0.52 3.83 -13.86
N ILE A 138 0.67 3.65 -12.55
CA ILE A 138 0.13 2.49 -11.84
C ILE A 138 -1.04 2.95 -10.97
N HIS A 139 -2.24 2.47 -11.31
CA HIS A 139 -3.45 2.66 -10.52
C HIS A 139 -3.53 1.58 -9.44
N VAL A 140 -3.50 1.97 -8.18
CA VAL A 140 -3.70 1.03 -7.06
C VAL A 140 -5.20 0.94 -6.77
N ASP A 141 -5.79 -0.19 -7.14
CA ASP A 141 -7.20 -0.51 -6.97
C ASP A 141 -7.39 -1.38 -5.72
N ALA A 142 -7.94 -0.80 -4.66
CA ALA A 142 -8.21 -1.48 -3.41
C ALA A 142 -9.70 -1.80 -3.27
N ALA A 143 -10.04 -3.07 -3.13
CA ALA A 143 -11.43 -3.51 -3.00
C ALA A 143 -12.07 -3.09 -1.66
N ILE A 144 -11.28 -2.90 -0.63
CA ILE A 144 -11.71 -2.49 0.72
C ILE A 144 -10.90 -1.26 1.13
N SER A 145 -11.60 -0.16 1.40
CA SER A 145 -11.00 1.03 1.98
C SER A 145 -10.59 0.80 3.45
N MET A 146 -9.67 1.62 3.97
CA MET A 146 -9.32 1.59 5.40
C MET A 146 -10.56 1.79 6.28
N THR A 147 -11.49 2.65 5.87
CA THR A 147 -12.75 2.90 6.61
C THR A 147 -13.60 1.65 6.71
N ASP A 148 -13.81 0.94 5.60
CA ASP A 148 -14.63 -0.28 5.57
C ASP A 148 -13.96 -1.41 6.35
N LYS A 149 -12.66 -1.53 6.28
CA LYS A 149 -11.88 -2.47 7.08
C LYS A 149 -12.11 -2.29 8.58
N TYR A 150 -11.99 -1.06 9.09
CA TYR A 150 -12.17 -0.79 10.51
C TYR A 150 -13.63 -0.81 10.97
N SER A 151 -14.57 -0.51 10.09
CA SER A 151 -16.01 -0.59 10.41
C SER A 151 -16.57 -2.01 10.39
N GLY A 152 -15.82 -2.98 9.84
CA GLY A 152 -16.24 -4.36 9.69
C GLY A 152 -17.35 -4.56 8.64
N ASN A 153 -17.52 -3.61 7.71
CA ASN A 153 -18.55 -3.64 6.66
C ASN A 153 -18.10 -4.38 5.39
N ALA A 154 -16.88 -4.88 5.33
CA ALA A 154 -16.32 -5.51 4.14
C ALA A 154 -16.96 -6.88 3.87
N ASP A 155 -17.51 -7.07 2.67
CA ASP A 155 -17.99 -8.37 2.18
C ASP A 155 -16.91 -9.06 1.34
N TYR A 156 -16.01 -9.76 2.01
CA TYR A 156 -14.92 -10.51 1.35
C TYR A 156 -15.42 -11.55 0.35
N GLN A 157 -16.62 -12.13 0.56
CA GLN A 157 -17.17 -13.11 -0.37
C GLN A 157 -17.53 -12.47 -1.71
N GLN A 158 -18.16 -11.31 -1.68
CA GLN A 158 -18.50 -10.55 -2.89
C GLN A 158 -17.24 -10.11 -3.61
N ILE A 159 -16.26 -9.57 -2.88
CA ILE A 159 -14.97 -9.12 -3.43
C ILE A 159 -14.24 -10.24 -4.18
N TYR A 160 -14.18 -11.44 -3.60
CA TYR A 160 -13.56 -12.59 -4.28
C TYR A 160 -14.35 -13.07 -5.50
N GLN A 161 -15.68 -12.95 -5.49
CA GLN A 161 -16.51 -13.28 -6.66
C GLN A 161 -16.29 -12.28 -7.79
N ASP A 162 -16.21 -11.00 -7.48
CA ASP A 162 -16.00 -9.93 -8.45
C ASP A 162 -14.60 -10.05 -9.09
N LEU A 163 -13.56 -10.26 -8.28
CA LEU A 163 -12.21 -10.50 -8.78
C LEU A 163 -12.15 -11.75 -9.69
N ASN A 164 -12.75 -12.87 -9.26
CA ASN A 164 -12.76 -14.09 -10.08
C ASN A 164 -13.53 -13.88 -11.40
N THR A 165 -14.60 -13.11 -11.39
CA THR A 165 -15.37 -12.77 -12.58
C THR A 165 -14.55 -11.91 -13.54
N SER A 166 -13.87 -10.89 -13.03
CA SER A 166 -12.97 -10.03 -13.79
C SER A 166 -11.84 -10.84 -14.45
N LEU A 167 -11.14 -11.66 -13.69
CA LEU A 167 -10.06 -12.53 -14.20
C LEU A 167 -10.54 -13.50 -15.28
N THR A 168 -11.69 -14.15 -15.08
CA THR A 168 -12.22 -15.12 -16.05
C THR A 168 -12.77 -14.49 -17.31
N SER A 169 -13.18 -13.22 -17.25
CA SER A 169 -13.63 -12.45 -18.42
C SER A 169 -12.49 -11.78 -19.20
N GLY A 170 -11.24 -11.92 -18.72
CA GLY A 170 -10.07 -11.29 -19.34
C GLY A 170 -9.92 -9.79 -19.04
N ASN A 171 -10.67 -9.29 -18.05
CA ASN A 171 -10.61 -7.90 -17.59
C ASN A 171 -9.97 -7.83 -16.18
N GLY A 172 -9.10 -8.76 -15.85
CA GLY A 172 -8.37 -8.76 -14.59
C GLY A 172 -7.31 -7.66 -14.53
N PRO A 173 -6.80 -7.36 -13.33
CA PRO A 173 -5.71 -6.41 -13.15
C PRO A 173 -4.40 -6.96 -13.72
N ASP A 174 -3.47 -6.05 -14.04
CA ASP A 174 -2.13 -6.40 -14.53
C ASP A 174 -1.25 -6.99 -13.43
N LEU A 175 -1.39 -6.47 -12.22
CA LEU A 175 -0.67 -6.90 -11.02
C LEU A 175 -1.66 -7.19 -9.89
N MET A 176 -1.37 -8.19 -9.06
CA MET A 176 -2.20 -8.52 -7.89
C MET A 176 -1.35 -8.72 -6.65
N VAL A 177 -1.78 -8.12 -5.54
CA VAL A 177 -1.26 -8.49 -4.22
C VAL A 177 -2.01 -9.72 -3.73
N MET A 178 -1.26 -10.76 -3.37
CA MET A 178 -1.83 -12.06 -3.02
C MET A 178 -2.26 -12.20 -1.55
N ASP A 179 -2.14 -11.14 -0.76
CA ASP A 179 -2.65 -11.11 0.61
C ASP A 179 -4.14 -11.44 0.62
N HIS A 180 -4.56 -12.32 1.53
CA HIS A 180 -5.92 -12.85 1.60
C HIS A 180 -6.37 -13.71 0.39
N LEU A 181 -5.55 -13.89 -0.62
CA LEU A 181 -5.82 -14.71 -1.80
C LEU A 181 -5.07 -16.05 -1.71
N LYS A 182 -5.64 -17.09 -2.34
CA LYS A 182 -5.02 -18.41 -2.37
C LYS A 182 -4.17 -18.57 -3.62
N LEU A 183 -2.87 -18.33 -3.52
CA LEU A 183 -1.90 -18.42 -4.61
C LEU A 183 -2.08 -19.68 -5.47
N ASP A 184 -2.11 -20.87 -4.85
CA ASP A 184 -2.27 -22.15 -5.55
C ASP A 184 -3.53 -22.21 -6.41
N THR A 185 -4.61 -21.57 -5.98
CA THR A 185 -5.86 -21.58 -6.72
C THR A 185 -5.74 -20.79 -8.02
N TYR A 186 -5.06 -19.65 -8.01
CA TYR A 186 -4.86 -18.82 -9.20
C TYR A 186 -3.78 -19.42 -10.12
N ALA A 187 -2.69 -19.92 -9.55
CA ALA A 187 -1.62 -20.60 -10.27
C ALA A 187 -2.14 -21.84 -11.02
N SER A 188 -2.89 -22.72 -10.34
CA SER A 188 -3.45 -23.95 -10.96
C SER A 188 -4.45 -23.69 -12.08
N LYS A 189 -5.06 -22.50 -12.12
CA LYS A 189 -5.96 -22.07 -13.20
C LYS A 189 -5.22 -21.39 -14.36
N GLY A 190 -3.90 -21.22 -14.26
CA GLY A 190 -3.09 -20.53 -15.27
C GLY A 190 -3.38 -19.03 -15.36
N LEU A 191 -3.79 -18.41 -14.24
CA LEU A 191 -4.12 -16.99 -14.16
C LEU A 191 -2.93 -16.11 -13.72
N LEU A 192 -1.80 -16.74 -13.36
CA LEU A 192 -0.59 -16.06 -12.92
C LEU A 192 0.55 -16.32 -13.90
N PHE A 193 1.38 -15.31 -14.08
CA PHE A 193 2.58 -15.36 -14.90
C PHE A 193 3.77 -15.92 -14.09
N ASP A 194 4.64 -16.70 -14.74
CA ASP A 194 5.90 -17.14 -14.12
C ASP A 194 6.91 -15.99 -14.05
N LEU A 195 7.27 -15.61 -12.85
CA LEU A 195 8.18 -14.50 -12.57
C LEU A 195 9.66 -14.90 -12.60
N GLN A 196 10.00 -16.16 -12.86
CA GLN A 196 11.37 -16.68 -12.77
C GLN A 196 12.36 -15.87 -13.63
N GLU A 197 11.98 -15.59 -14.89
CA GLU A 197 12.85 -14.85 -15.81
C GLU A 197 13.07 -13.39 -15.39
N ILE A 198 12.13 -12.80 -14.64
CA ILE A 198 12.21 -11.43 -14.12
C ILE A 198 13.04 -11.39 -12.84
N LEU A 199 12.82 -12.35 -11.93
CA LEU A 199 13.45 -12.35 -10.62
C LEU A 199 14.90 -12.78 -10.64
N GLN A 200 15.26 -13.75 -11.50
CA GLN A 200 16.62 -14.30 -11.55
C GLN A 200 17.71 -13.25 -11.77
N PRO A 201 17.61 -12.32 -12.73
CA PRO A 201 18.63 -11.27 -12.90
C PRO A 201 18.79 -10.36 -11.68
N MET A 202 17.68 -10.07 -10.99
CA MET A 202 17.66 -9.23 -9.79
C MET A 202 18.27 -9.94 -8.56
N GLU A 203 18.24 -11.26 -8.54
CA GLU A 203 18.92 -12.07 -7.53
C GLU A 203 20.42 -12.16 -7.81
N GLU A 204 20.80 -12.29 -9.09
CA GLU A 204 22.19 -12.39 -9.52
C GLU A 204 22.97 -11.08 -9.30
N ASP A 205 22.31 -9.92 -9.45
CA ASP A 205 22.92 -8.61 -9.19
C ASP A 205 22.83 -8.17 -7.71
N GLY A 206 22.14 -8.95 -6.87
CA GLY A 206 21.98 -8.71 -5.43
C GLY A 206 20.90 -7.69 -5.07
N SER A 207 20.08 -7.25 -6.01
CA SER A 207 18.92 -6.36 -5.76
C SER A 207 17.84 -7.08 -4.95
N LEU A 208 17.72 -8.39 -5.09
CA LEU A 208 16.83 -9.25 -4.32
C LEU A 208 17.62 -10.32 -3.55
N LEU A 209 17.09 -10.72 -2.41
CA LEU A 209 17.67 -11.76 -1.57
C LEU A 209 17.04 -13.14 -1.92
N PRO A 210 17.81 -14.07 -2.53
CA PRO A 210 17.28 -15.36 -2.99
C PRO A 210 16.59 -16.18 -1.89
N ASN A 211 17.09 -16.10 -0.66
CA ASN A 211 16.50 -16.79 0.50
C ASN A 211 15.11 -16.25 0.90
N ILE A 212 14.72 -15.09 0.41
CA ILE A 212 13.39 -14.49 0.62
C ILE A 212 12.51 -14.76 -0.61
N THR A 213 13.02 -14.50 -1.82
CA THR A 213 12.25 -14.61 -3.05
C THR A 213 11.88 -16.05 -3.41
N THR A 214 12.66 -17.04 -2.95
CA THR A 214 12.35 -18.46 -3.13
C THR A 214 11.29 -19.01 -2.17
N ALA A 215 10.76 -18.21 -1.25
CA ALA A 215 9.73 -18.65 -0.30
C ALA A 215 8.44 -19.17 -0.99
N TYR A 216 8.16 -18.68 -2.21
CA TYR A 216 7.00 -19.08 -3.03
C TYR A 216 7.42 -19.82 -4.31
N GLN A 217 8.60 -20.43 -4.31
CA GLN A 217 9.06 -21.20 -5.46
C GLN A 217 8.44 -22.61 -5.43
N GLU A 218 7.82 -22.99 -6.54
CA GLU A 218 7.29 -24.33 -6.74
C GLU A 218 8.43 -25.36 -6.90
N ALA A 219 8.10 -26.65 -6.76
CA ALA A 219 9.07 -27.74 -6.85
C ALA A 219 9.74 -27.87 -8.24
N ASP A 220 9.10 -27.37 -9.29
CA ASP A 220 9.62 -27.33 -10.65
C ASP A 220 10.44 -26.07 -10.98
N GLY A 221 10.57 -25.16 -10.02
CA GLY A 221 11.29 -23.89 -10.15
C GLY A 221 10.43 -22.69 -10.52
N THR A 222 9.15 -22.90 -10.87
CA THR A 222 8.22 -21.80 -11.22
C THR A 222 7.98 -20.88 -10.04
N ARG A 223 7.81 -19.59 -10.28
CA ARG A 223 7.49 -18.58 -9.26
C ARG A 223 6.34 -17.71 -9.68
N TYR A 224 5.21 -17.82 -9.00
CA TYR A 224 4.01 -17.03 -9.27
C TYR A 224 3.85 -15.81 -8.37
N ALA A 225 4.68 -15.69 -7.35
CA ALA A 225 4.67 -14.55 -6.44
C ALA A 225 6.07 -14.26 -5.88
N VAL A 226 6.26 -13.04 -5.44
CA VAL A 226 7.44 -12.58 -4.71
C VAL A 226 6.98 -11.84 -3.44
N PRO A 227 7.61 -12.12 -2.27
CA PRO A 227 7.30 -11.38 -1.05
C PRO A 227 7.64 -9.90 -1.20
N LEU A 228 6.69 -9.01 -0.93
CA LEU A 228 6.91 -7.56 -0.89
C LEU A 228 7.49 -7.12 0.46
N GLN A 229 7.12 -7.83 1.53
CA GLN A 229 7.56 -7.56 2.89
C GLN A 229 7.80 -8.89 3.61
N PHE A 230 8.72 -8.87 4.56
CA PHE A 230 8.92 -9.98 5.46
C PHE A 230 9.22 -9.47 6.87
N GLY A 231 8.75 -10.20 7.86
CA GLY A 231 9.07 -9.96 9.26
C GLY A 231 10.04 -11.02 9.76
N LEU A 232 10.99 -10.60 10.58
CA LEU A 232 11.88 -11.53 11.30
C LEU A 232 11.52 -11.52 12.77
N LEU A 233 11.30 -12.70 13.32
CA LEU A 233 11.24 -12.85 14.77
C LEU A 233 12.69 -12.81 15.30
N LEU A 234 13.01 -11.77 16.05
CA LEU A 234 14.34 -11.58 16.62
C LEU A 234 14.26 -11.73 18.14
N ALA A 235 15.02 -12.67 18.68
CA ALA A 235 15.28 -12.74 20.09
C ALA A 235 16.55 -11.96 20.43
N VAL A 236 16.42 -10.91 21.24
CA VAL A 236 17.55 -10.10 21.69
C VAL A 236 17.70 -10.29 23.20
N GLY A 237 18.85 -10.75 23.63
CA GLY A 237 19.13 -10.95 25.03
C GLY A 237 20.55 -10.51 25.42
N ARG A 238 20.73 -10.13 26.70
CA ARG A 238 22.06 -9.94 27.29
C ARG A 238 22.54 -11.29 27.74
N ASP A 239 23.76 -11.67 27.37
CA ASP A 239 24.40 -12.94 27.78
C ASP A 239 23.69 -14.21 27.27
N VAL A 240 23.00 -14.13 26.15
CA VAL A 240 22.36 -15.27 25.45
C VAL A 240 23.26 -15.75 24.36
N GLN A 241 23.51 -17.06 24.30
CA GLN A 241 24.29 -17.66 23.21
C GLN A 241 23.34 -18.08 22.05
N PRO A 242 23.79 -17.99 20.78
CA PRO A 242 22.97 -18.37 19.62
C PRO A 242 22.40 -19.81 19.73
N GLU A 243 23.15 -20.72 20.32
CA GLU A 243 22.76 -22.12 20.53
C GLU A 243 21.58 -22.27 21.47
N GLU A 244 21.42 -21.36 22.42
CA GLU A 244 20.29 -21.34 23.37
C GLU A 244 18.99 -20.90 22.70
N MET A 245 19.07 -20.30 21.49
CA MET A 245 17.93 -19.85 20.68
C MET A 245 17.72 -20.68 19.41
N SER A 246 18.45 -21.79 19.26
CA SER A 246 18.46 -22.58 18.02
C SER A 246 17.22 -23.47 17.83
N SER A 247 16.41 -23.69 18.88
CA SER A 247 15.17 -24.47 18.83
C SER A 247 14.25 -24.08 19.98
N MET A 248 12.98 -24.45 19.89
CA MET A 248 12.02 -24.24 20.98
C MET A 248 12.45 -24.94 22.28
N ASP A 249 13.00 -26.14 22.17
CA ASP A 249 13.52 -26.88 23.34
C ASP A 249 14.72 -26.17 23.95
N ALA A 250 15.63 -25.62 23.17
CA ALA A 250 16.75 -24.84 23.64
C ALA A 250 16.29 -23.57 24.37
N ILE A 251 15.34 -22.85 23.78
CA ILE A 251 14.72 -21.65 24.39
C ILE A 251 14.04 -22.04 25.73
N ALA A 252 13.19 -23.06 25.72
CA ALA A 252 12.50 -23.52 26.91
C ALA A 252 13.49 -23.91 28.01
N LYS A 253 14.60 -24.54 27.67
CA LYS A 253 15.68 -24.88 28.63
C LYS A 253 16.41 -23.63 29.13
N ALA A 254 16.70 -22.67 28.24
CA ALA A 254 17.39 -21.44 28.61
C ALA A 254 16.56 -20.56 29.57
N VAL A 255 15.24 -20.54 29.42
CA VAL A 255 14.32 -19.77 30.27
C VAL A 255 13.92 -20.54 31.55
N SER A 256 14.09 -21.86 31.54
CA SER A 256 13.70 -22.71 32.69
C SER A 256 14.50 -22.37 33.95
N GLY A 257 13.80 -22.11 35.05
CA GLY A 257 14.40 -21.79 36.33
C GLY A 257 14.88 -20.34 36.48
N LYS A 258 14.71 -19.49 35.49
CA LYS A 258 14.95 -18.04 35.63
C LYS A 258 13.80 -17.39 36.39
N LYS A 259 14.12 -16.54 37.37
CA LYS A 259 13.13 -15.91 38.27
C LYS A 259 12.50 -14.65 37.64
N GLU A 260 13.10 -14.11 36.61
CA GLU A 260 12.63 -12.93 35.91
C GLU A 260 11.96 -13.33 34.60
N SER A 261 10.99 -12.54 34.15
CA SER A 261 10.34 -12.72 32.86
C SER A 261 11.38 -12.59 31.74
N TYR A 262 11.86 -13.71 31.23
CA TYR A 262 12.91 -13.76 30.22
C TYR A 262 12.39 -13.37 28.83
N MET A 263 11.09 -13.53 28.62
CA MET A 263 10.38 -13.19 27.35
C MET A 263 9.55 -11.90 27.47
N GLY A 264 9.76 -11.12 28.53
CA GLY A 264 8.94 -9.95 28.85
C GLY A 264 7.59 -10.31 29.48
N ASP A 265 6.72 -9.33 29.67
CA ASP A 265 5.38 -9.51 30.22
C ASP A 265 4.40 -10.02 29.13
N ARG A 266 4.70 -11.17 28.52
CA ARG A 266 3.87 -11.78 27.49
C ARG A 266 3.01 -12.89 28.04
N THR A 267 1.79 -12.95 27.55
CA THR A 267 0.89 -14.07 27.82
C THR A 267 1.27 -15.32 27.03
N CYS A 268 0.84 -16.49 27.47
CA CYS A 268 1.03 -17.71 26.68
C CYS A 268 0.40 -17.63 25.29
N GLY A 269 -0.73 -16.90 25.15
CA GLY A 269 -1.38 -16.69 23.85
C GLY A 269 -0.49 -15.92 22.88
N GLU A 270 0.07 -14.80 23.32
CA GLU A 270 0.98 -13.99 22.51
C GLU A 270 2.24 -14.77 22.10
N LEU A 271 2.79 -15.58 22.99
CA LEU A 271 3.93 -16.44 22.64
C LEU A 271 3.56 -17.50 21.61
N VAL A 272 2.38 -18.11 21.72
CA VAL A 272 1.89 -19.08 20.73
C VAL A 272 1.70 -18.40 19.38
N GLU A 273 1.06 -17.23 19.33
CA GLU A 273 0.87 -16.50 18.07
C GLU A 273 2.19 -16.14 17.40
N GLU A 274 3.20 -15.74 18.15
CA GLU A 274 4.52 -15.38 17.61
C GLU A 274 5.32 -16.58 17.11
N PHE A 275 5.31 -17.70 17.85
CA PHE A 275 6.12 -18.86 17.51
C PHE A 275 5.40 -19.85 16.59
N TYR A 276 4.08 -19.80 16.51
CA TYR A 276 3.28 -20.70 15.66
C TYR A 276 3.73 -20.72 14.19
N PRO A 277 4.03 -19.58 13.54
CA PRO A 277 4.53 -19.60 12.15
C PRO A 277 5.81 -20.39 11.95
N LEU A 278 6.67 -20.51 12.99
CA LEU A 278 7.94 -21.26 12.91
C LEU A 278 7.76 -22.78 13.00
N ILE A 279 6.63 -23.22 13.52
CA ILE A 279 6.38 -24.65 13.82
C ILE A 279 5.13 -25.21 13.10
N VAL A 280 4.41 -24.36 12.37
CA VAL A 280 3.13 -24.75 11.75
C VAL A 280 3.29 -25.90 10.75
N ASP A 281 4.37 -25.94 9.99
CA ASP A 281 4.62 -26.97 8.99
C ASP A 281 4.93 -28.32 9.63
N ASP A 282 5.55 -28.32 10.80
CA ASP A 282 5.78 -29.53 11.61
C ASP A 282 4.48 -30.03 12.26
N ILE A 283 3.59 -29.11 12.61
CA ILE A 283 2.28 -29.42 13.20
C ILE A 283 1.27 -29.85 12.15
N LEU A 284 1.26 -29.19 10.97
CA LEU A 284 0.32 -29.43 9.89
C LEU A 284 1.00 -30.17 8.74
N GLN A 285 1.04 -31.49 8.81
CA GLN A 285 1.53 -32.32 7.69
C GLN A 285 0.36 -32.83 6.86
N ASN A 286 0.38 -32.58 5.53
CA ASN A 286 -0.66 -33.06 4.60
C ASN A 286 -2.10 -32.68 5.03
N ARG A 287 -2.30 -31.46 5.55
CA ARG A 287 -3.58 -30.97 6.11
C ARG A 287 -4.09 -31.77 7.32
N GLN A 288 -3.25 -32.54 7.96
CA GLN A 288 -3.56 -33.26 9.19
C GLN A 288 -2.68 -32.76 10.33
N VAL A 289 -3.28 -32.65 11.50
CA VAL A 289 -2.56 -32.23 12.71
C VAL A 289 -1.68 -33.38 13.21
N ASN A 290 -0.38 -33.16 13.20
CA ASN A 290 0.57 -34.06 13.85
C ASN A 290 0.50 -33.86 15.38
N ARG A 291 -0.20 -34.76 16.06
CA ARG A 291 -0.42 -34.66 17.52
C ARG A 291 0.83 -34.92 18.36
N ASP A 292 1.84 -35.57 17.81
CA ASP A 292 3.08 -35.85 18.53
C ASP A 292 4.00 -34.62 18.55
N THR A 293 3.91 -33.76 17.55
CA THR A 293 4.63 -32.48 17.49
C THR A 293 3.95 -31.38 18.35
N LEU A 294 2.66 -31.54 18.65
CA LEU A 294 1.88 -30.62 19.50
C LEU A 294 2.13 -30.82 21.02
N ARG A 295 2.88 -31.81 21.44
CA ARG A 295 3.21 -32.10 22.85
C ARG A 295 4.56 -31.57 23.26
#